data_68501fcc40c78075e7cc725144b2fb30
#
_entry.id   68501fcc40c78075e7cc725144b2fb30
#
_cell.length_a   1.000
_cell.length_b   1.000
_cell.length_c   1.000
_cell.angle_alpha   90.00
_cell.angle_beta   90.00
_cell.angle_gamma   90.00
#
_symmetry.space_group_name_H-M   'P 1'
#
loop_
_entity.id
_entity.type
_entity.pdbx_description
1 polymer ?
#
loop_
_entity_poly.entity_id
_entity_poly.type
_entity_poly.pdbx_seq_one_letter_code
_entity_poly.pdbx_strand_id
1 'polypeptide(L)'
;MEEGCERSGYTEIKGDEEGCTSYREDGRTIEMGENDTLIVQKLSEDSERFGYFGYSFLSANQDKIQGSIIDGVEPTMETIQSYEYPNARPLFFYIKKAHIGVVPGIQEYASLMVSDDAIGEDGYLTEYGLAPMTDDLTERTIEAVEDLLTMDLQACADKKHPLKELSGFGSACK
;
A
#
# COMPACT_ATOMS: atom_id res chain seq x y z
N MET A 1 -4.76 -10.65 6.97
CA MET A 1 -4.36 -12.06 6.76
C MET A 1 -5.32 -13.04 7.42
N GLU A 2 -5.74 -12.81 8.65
CA GLU A 2 -6.70 -13.68 9.39
C GLU A 2 -7.99 -13.95 8.59
N GLU A 3 -8.69 -12.92 8.12
CA GLU A 3 -9.91 -13.08 7.32
C GLU A 3 -9.71 -13.86 6.01
N GLY A 4 -8.54 -13.74 5.40
CA GLY A 4 -8.19 -14.50 4.19
C GLY A 4 -7.96 -15.97 4.48
N CYS A 5 -7.39 -16.30 5.63
CA CYS A 5 -7.20 -17.67 6.10
C CYS A 5 -8.54 -18.33 6.44
N GLU A 6 -9.42 -17.64 7.14
CA GLU A 6 -10.76 -18.15 7.48
C GLU A 6 -11.58 -18.43 6.23
N ARG A 7 -11.58 -17.52 5.24
CA ARG A 7 -12.29 -17.73 3.96
C ARG A 7 -11.73 -18.88 3.14
N SER A 8 -10.44 -19.15 3.22
CA SER A 8 -9.80 -20.27 2.50
C SER A 8 -9.95 -21.61 3.21
N GLY A 9 -10.48 -21.64 4.43
CA GLY A 9 -10.54 -22.84 5.26
C GLY A 9 -9.15 -23.31 5.74
N TYR A 10 -8.13 -22.47 5.64
CA TYR A 10 -6.75 -22.84 5.95
C TYR A 10 -6.54 -23.13 7.43
N THR A 11 -7.21 -22.38 8.30
CA THR A 11 -7.22 -22.62 9.76
C THR A 11 -7.82 -23.96 10.13
N GLU A 12 -8.88 -24.38 9.44
CA GLU A 12 -9.49 -25.71 9.65
C GLU A 12 -8.55 -26.84 9.23
N ILE A 13 -7.78 -26.64 8.14
CA ILE A 13 -6.84 -27.64 7.62
C ILE A 13 -5.62 -27.80 8.52
N LYS A 14 -5.08 -26.70 9.06
CA LYS A 14 -3.86 -26.69 9.88
C LYS A 14 -4.12 -26.69 11.38
N GLY A 15 -5.30 -26.25 11.82
CA GLY A 15 -5.72 -26.28 13.21
C GLY A 15 -5.01 -25.28 14.14
N ASP A 16 -4.28 -24.32 13.59
CA ASP A 16 -3.61 -23.25 14.33
C ASP A 16 -3.55 -21.93 13.57
N GLU A 17 -3.49 -20.83 14.29
CA GLU A 17 -3.35 -19.49 13.75
C GLU A 17 -1.95 -19.25 13.14
N GLU A 18 -0.92 -19.98 13.59
CA GLU A 18 0.46 -19.86 13.08
C GLU A 18 0.56 -20.24 11.59
N GLY A 19 -0.28 -21.15 11.13
CA GLY A 19 -0.32 -21.57 9.73
C GLY A 19 -0.66 -20.44 8.74
N CYS A 20 -1.31 -19.37 9.23
CA CYS A 20 -1.69 -18.21 8.40
C CYS A 20 -0.62 -17.12 8.33
N THR A 21 0.41 -17.19 9.16
CA THR A 21 1.48 -16.19 9.25
C THR A 21 2.80 -16.67 8.67
N SER A 22 2.91 -17.95 8.32
CA SER A 22 4.10 -18.54 7.72
C SER A 22 3.96 -18.79 6.22
N TYR A 23 5.05 -18.65 5.49
CA TYR A 23 5.12 -19.04 4.09
C TYR A 23 5.10 -20.57 3.95
N ARG A 24 4.66 -21.03 2.78
CA ARG A 24 4.78 -22.45 2.42
C ARG A 24 6.24 -22.85 2.27
N GLU A 25 6.59 -23.99 2.82
CA GLU A 25 7.97 -24.55 2.75
C GLU A 25 8.11 -25.66 1.70
N ASP A 26 7.08 -25.92 0.88
CA ASP A 26 7.07 -26.95 -0.16
C ASP A 26 7.78 -26.54 -1.46
N GLY A 27 8.46 -25.40 -1.48
CA GLY A 27 9.20 -24.87 -2.63
C GLY A 27 8.32 -24.20 -3.70
N ARG A 28 7.00 -24.09 -3.50
CA ARG A 28 6.10 -23.39 -4.43
C ARG A 28 6.06 -21.89 -4.20
N THR A 29 6.40 -21.46 -2.99
CA THR A 29 6.59 -20.03 -2.68
C THR A 29 8.06 -19.71 -2.81
N ILE A 30 8.38 -18.72 -3.62
CA ILE A 30 9.74 -18.24 -3.83
C ILE A 30 9.78 -16.79 -3.35
N GLU A 31 10.50 -16.55 -2.27
CA GLU A 31 10.75 -15.21 -1.79
C GLU A 31 11.84 -14.55 -2.64
N MET A 32 11.53 -13.39 -3.20
CA MET A 32 12.46 -12.65 -4.06
C MET A 32 12.88 -11.30 -3.44
N GLY A 33 12.58 -11.12 -2.17
CA GLY A 33 12.78 -9.84 -1.49
C GLY A 33 12.01 -8.72 -2.18
N GLU A 34 12.58 -7.52 -2.19
CA GLU A 34 12.00 -6.33 -2.84
C GLU A 34 12.50 -6.15 -4.30
N ASN A 35 12.77 -7.25 -5.00
CA ASN A 35 13.25 -7.18 -6.39
C ASN A 35 12.10 -7.38 -7.39
N ASP A 36 11.28 -6.36 -7.56
CA ASP A 36 10.11 -6.37 -8.44
C ASP A 36 10.48 -6.67 -9.91
N THR A 37 11.63 -6.21 -10.36
CA THR A 37 12.12 -6.50 -11.73
C THR A 37 12.33 -8.00 -11.93
N LEU A 38 12.90 -8.69 -10.94
CA LEU A 38 13.09 -10.14 -11.01
C LEU A 38 11.76 -10.89 -10.94
N ILE A 39 10.80 -10.39 -10.15
CA ILE A 39 9.44 -10.96 -10.09
C ILE A 39 8.78 -10.87 -11.47
N VAL A 40 8.78 -9.70 -12.11
CA VAL A 40 8.23 -9.49 -13.47
C VAL A 40 8.89 -10.42 -14.48
N GLN A 41 10.22 -10.57 -14.43
CA GLN A 41 10.93 -11.49 -15.31
C GLN A 41 10.45 -12.94 -15.12
N LYS A 42 10.32 -13.39 -13.89
CA LYS A 42 9.86 -14.75 -13.57
C LYS A 42 8.41 -15.02 -13.97
N LEU A 43 7.54 -14.03 -13.88
CA LEU A 43 6.17 -14.11 -14.37
C LEU A 43 6.12 -14.19 -15.90
N SER A 44 6.98 -13.45 -16.58
CA SER A 44 7.07 -13.46 -18.06
C SER A 44 7.58 -14.79 -18.61
N GLU A 45 8.37 -15.54 -17.83
CA GLU A 45 8.91 -16.85 -18.20
C GLU A 45 7.88 -17.99 -18.03
N ASP A 46 6.85 -17.81 -17.20
CA ASP A 46 5.92 -18.89 -16.85
C ASP A 46 4.54 -18.33 -16.49
N SER A 47 3.58 -18.53 -17.38
CA SER A 47 2.20 -18.02 -17.27
C SER A 47 1.36 -18.67 -16.13
N GLU A 48 1.86 -19.76 -15.55
CA GLU A 48 1.21 -20.45 -14.43
C GLU A 48 1.60 -19.85 -13.07
N ARG A 49 2.46 -18.86 -13.06
CA ARG A 49 2.93 -18.19 -11.85
C ARG A 49 2.05 -17.01 -11.48
N PHE A 50 1.98 -16.80 -10.17
CA PHE A 50 1.40 -15.61 -9.54
C PHE A 50 2.50 -14.84 -8.83
N GLY A 51 2.49 -13.51 -8.90
CA GLY A 51 3.45 -12.64 -8.21
C GLY A 51 2.74 -11.53 -7.44
N TYR A 52 3.40 -11.03 -6.40
CA TYR A 52 2.94 -9.91 -5.59
C TYR A 52 4.02 -8.83 -5.57
N PHE A 53 3.69 -7.63 -6.05
CA PHE A 53 4.62 -6.50 -6.19
C PHE A 53 3.84 -5.20 -6.43
N GLY A 54 4.56 -4.07 -6.50
CA GLY A 54 3.96 -2.75 -6.64
C GLY A 54 3.27 -2.52 -7.98
N TYR A 55 2.15 -1.79 -7.98
CA TYR A 55 1.37 -1.48 -9.18
C TYR A 55 2.17 -0.80 -10.28
N SER A 56 3.16 0.02 -9.95
CA SER A 56 4.04 0.68 -10.91
C SER A 56 4.71 -0.31 -11.87
N PHE A 57 5.14 -1.46 -11.38
CA PHE A 57 5.75 -2.50 -12.20
C PHE A 57 4.73 -3.24 -13.07
N LEU A 58 3.50 -3.40 -12.61
CA LEU A 58 2.40 -3.91 -13.45
C LEU A 58 2.12 -2.91 -14.58
N SER A 59 1.94 -1.64 -14.27
CA SER A 59 1.65 -0.58 -15.24
C SER A 59 2.74 -0.47 -16.32
N ALA A 60 4.01 -0.57 -15.92
CA ALA A 60 5.15 -0.50 -16.84
C ALA A 60 5.37 -1.76 -17.68
N ASN A 61 4.71 -2.88 -17.38
CA ASN A 61 4.93 -4.17 -18.04
C ASN A 61 3.64 -4.85 -18.49
N GLN A 62 2.59 -4.10 -18.80
CA GLN A 62 1.29 -4.63 -19.25
C GLN A 62 1.38 -5.43 -20.59
N ASP A 63 2.47 -5.28 -21.31
CA ASP A 63 2.78 -6.07 -22.50
C ASP A 63 3.22 -7.51 -22.20
N LYS A 64 3.61 -7.81 -20.96
CA LYS A 64 4.18 -9.11 -20.53
C LYS A 64 3.38 -9.80 -19.45
N ILE A 65 2.74 -9.04 -18.60
CA ILE A 65 2.02 -9.52 -17.42
C ILE A 65 0.66 -8.83 -17.31
N GLN A 66 -0.26 -9.47 -16.62
CA GLN A 66 -1.59 -8.90 -16.37
C GLN A 66 -1.89 -8.87 -14.87
N GLY A 67 -2.67 -7.89 -14.45
CA GLY A 67 -3.16 -7.82 -13.07
C GLY A 67 -4.25 -8.86 -12.79
N SER A 68 -4.23 -9.43 -11.60
CA SER A 68 -5.27 -10.37 -11.17
C SER A 68 -6.53 -9.63 -10.74
N ILE A 69 -7.68 -10.09 -11.24
CA ILE A 69 -8.99 -9.63 -10.77
C ILE A 69 -9.22 -10.24 -9.38
N ILE A 70 -9.51 -9.40 -8.39
CA ILE A 70 -9.82 -9.81 -7.02
C ILE A 70 -11.22 -9.34 -6.66
N ASP A 71 -12.07 -10.24 -6.21
CA ASP A 71 -13.49 -9.99 -5.91
C ASP A 71 -14.26 -9.27 -7.05
N GLY A 72 -13.87 -9.53 -8.30
CA GLY A 72 -14.48 -8.94 -9.50
C GLY A 72 -13.93 -7.56 -9.87
N VAL A 73 -12.93 -7.05 -9.16
CA VAL A 73 -12.32 -5.73 -9.41
C VAL A 73 -10.94 -5.91 -10.06
N GLU A 74 -10.68 -5.18 -11.13
CA GLU A 74 -9.38 -5.13 -11.80
C GLU A 74 -8.46 -4.10 -11.13
N PRO A 75 -7.14 -4.34 -11.09
CA PRO A 75 -6.16 -3.36 -10.59
C PRO A 75 -5.88 -2.30 -11.65
N THR A 76 -6.72 -1.29 -11.71
CA THR A 76 -6.52 -0.09 -12.52
C THR A 76 -6.10 1.09 -11.64
N MET A 77 -5.57 2.16 -12.24
CA MET A 77 -5.25 3.37 -11.49
C MET A 77 -6.47 3.88 -10.70
N GLU A 78 -7.63 3.91 -11.35
CA GLU A 78 -8.90 4.37 -10.77
C GLU A 78 -9.33 3.51 -9.57
N THR A 79 -9.32 2.18 -9.72
CA THR A 79 -9.76 1.26 -8.65
C THR A 79 -8.76 1.20 -7.48
N ILE A 80 -7.49 1.50 -7.73
CA ILE A 80 -6.46 1.62 -6.69
C ILE A 80 -6.63 2.95 -5.94
N GLN A 81 -6.81 4.06 -6.66
CA GLN A 81 -6.99 5.39 -6.09
C GLN A 81 -8.27 5.47 -5.24
N SER A 82 -9.36 4.85 -5.69
CA SER A 82 -10.63 4.78 -4.95
C SER A 82 -10.65 3.75 -3.83
N TYR A 83 -9.62 2.92 -3.70
CA TYR A 83 -9.57 1.77 -2.79
C TYR A 83 -10.66 0.71 -3.06
N GLU A 84 -11.21 0.67 -4.28
CA GLU A 84 -12.10 -0.43 -4.68
C GLU A 84 -11.34 -1.74 -4.88
N TYR A 85 -10.11 -1.67 -5.39
CA TYR A 85 -9.27 -2.84 -5.50
C TYR A 85 -8.88 -3.35 -4.11
N PRO A 86 -9.22 -4.62 -3.73
CA PRO A 86 -9.11 -5.07 -2.34
C PRO A 86 -7.71 -5.04 -1.73
N ASN A 87 -6.67 -5.11 -2.57
CA ASN A 87 -5.28 -5.05 -2.13
C ASN A 87 -4.66 -3.64 -2.23
N ALA A 88 -5.46 -2.63 -2.60
CA ALA A 88 -4.99 -1.25 -2.59
C ALA A 88 -4.71 -0.81 -1.15
N ARG A 89 -3.56 -0.19 -0.93
CA ARG A 89 -3.15 0.33 0.38
C ARG A 89 -2.37 1.62 0.20
N PRO A 90 -2.48 2.56 1.15
CA PRO A 90 -1.66 3.77 1.13
C PRO A 90 -0.20 3.45 1.46
N LEU A 91 0.71 4.29 0.97
CA LEU A 91 2.08 4.38 1.45
C LEU A 91 2.16 5.47 2.51
N PHE A 92 2.89 5.22 3.57
CA PHE A 92 3.08 6.16 4.66
C PHE A 92 4.56 6.49 4.85
N PHE A 93 4.85 7.73 5.13
CA PHE A 93 6.12 8.11 5.74
C PHE A 93 5.87 8.59 7.17
N TYR A 94 6.85 8.36 8.04
CA TYR A 94 6.70 8.64 9.47
C TYR A 94 7.76 9.64 9.92
N ILE A 95 7.33 10.70 10.60
CA ILE A 95 8.21 11.71 11.18
C ILE A 95 8.08 11.67 12.68
N LYS A 96 9.23 11.60 13.37
CA LYS A 96 9.25 11.70 14.81
C LYS A 96 9.09 13.17 15.21
N LYS A 97 7.91 13.55 15.72
CA LYS A 97 7.58 14.94 16.10
C LYS A 97 8.64 15.60 17.00
N ALA A 98 9.25 14.83 17.92
CA ALA A 98 10.32 15.33 18.80
C ALA A 98 11.61 15.75 18.07
N HIS A 99 11.78 15.41 16.79
CA HIS A 99 12.92 15.83 15.98
C HIS A 99 12.68 17.14 15.22
N ILE A 100 11.44 17.61 15.15
CA ILE A 100 11.10 18.88 14.51
C ILE A 100 11.67 20.01 15.33
N GLY A 101 12.37 20.92 14.66
CA GLY A 101 13.12 22.00 15.32
C GLY A 101 14.49 21.59 15.92
N VAL A 102 14.79 20.28 15.95
CA VAL A 102 16.09 19.76 16.41
C VAL A 102 16.94 19.31 15.21
N VAL A 103 16.35 18.58 14.29
CA VAL A 103 17.01 18.16 13.05
C VAL A 103 16.58 19.13 11.94
N PRO A 104 17.52 19.87 11.34
CA PRO A 104 17.22 20.80 10.26
C PRO A 104 16.61 20.09 9.03
N GLY A 105 15.62 20.71 8.39
CA GLY A 105 15.06 20.25 7.12
C GLY A 105 13.97 19.17 7.23
N ILE A 106 13.65 18.64 8.41
CA ILE A 106 12.60 17.60 8.54
C ILE A 106 11.23 18.13 8.14
N GLN A 107 10.89 19.33 8.59
CA GLN A 107 9.56 19.91 8.30
C GLN A 107 9.45 20.31 6.82
N GLU A 108 10.51 20.89 6.28
CA GLU A 108 10.61 21.24 4.86
C GLU A 108 10.55 19.99 3.97
N TYR A 109 11.20 18.92 4.39
CA TYR A 109 11.12 17.63 3.69
C TYR A 109 9.69 17.07 3.72
N ALA A 110 9.01 17.12 4.88
CA ALA A 110 7.62 16.69 4.98
C ALA A 110 6.71 17.48 4.06
N SER A 111 6.85 18.81 4.02
CA SER A 111 6.09 19.69 3.14
C SER A 111 6.36 19.39 1.66
N LEU A 112 7.63 19.12 1.30
CA LEU A 112 8.00 18.72 -0.06
C LEU A 112 7.31 17.40 -0.45
N MET A 113 7.31 16.41 0.45
CA MET A 113 6.73 15.08 0.19
C MET A 113 5.21 15.11 -0.03
N VAL A 114 4.52 16.15 0.42
CA VAL A 114 3.07 16.32 0.20
C VAL A 114 2.75 17.45 -0.78
N SER A 115 3.76 18.01 -1.44
CA SER A 115 3.54 19.04 -2.45
C SER A 115 2.98 18.47 -3.75
N ASP A 116 2.32 19.31 -4.54
CA ASP A 116 1.81 18.95 -5.85
C ASP A 116 2.93 18.47 -6.79
N ASP A 117 4.13 19.07 -6.71
CA ASP A 117 5.31 18.64 -7.45
C ASP A 117 5.74 17.19 -7.13
N ALA A 118 5.41 16.70 -5.94
CA ALA A 118 5.77 15.34 -5.51
C ALA A 118 4.65 14.34 -5.76
N ILE A 119 3.43 14.61 -5.27
CA ILE A 119 2.32 13.64 -5.22
C ILE A 119 1.12 14.03 -6.08
N GLY A 120 1.17 15.18 -6.77
CA GLY A 120 0.14 15.59 -7.71
C GLY A 120 0.02 14.64 -8.91
N GLU A 121 -0.97 14.86 -9.77
CA GLU A 121 -1.18 14.03 -10.97
C GLU A 121 0.06 14.01 -11.88
N ASP A 122 0.74 15.16 -12.03
CA ASP A 122 1.99 15.31 -12.79
C ASP A 122 3.22 15.32 -11.88
N GLY A 123 3.09 14.89 -10.63
CA GLY A 123 4.16 14.85 -9.65
C GLY A 123 5.19 13.77 -9.95
N TYR A 124 6.46 14.01 -9.56
CA TYR A 124 7.54 13.07 -9.88
C TYR A 124 7.34 11.69 -9.26
N LEU A 125 6.65 11.54 -8.12
CA LEU A 125 6.35 10.23 -7.54
C LEU A 125 5.28 9.49 -8.35
N THR A 126 4.36 10.21 -8.98
CA THR A 126 3.36 9.63 -9.89
C THR A 126 4.03 9.11 -11.17
N GLU A 127 5.03 9.80 -11.69
CA GLU A 127 5.86 9.28 -12.80
C GLU A 127 6.57 7.97 -12.44
N TYR A 128 6.92 7.76 -11.16
CA TYR A 128 7.47 6.49 -10.66
C TYR A 128 6.40 5.47 -10.27
N GLY A 129 5.12 5.74 -10.56
CA GLY A 129 4.01 4.80 -10.41
C GLY A 129 3.31 4.83 -9.05
N LEU A 130 3.48 5.90 -8.28
CA LEU A 130 2.60 6.18 -7.15
C LEU A 130 1.22 6.54 -7.70
N ALA A 131 0.16 5.87 -7.25
CA ALA A 131 -1.19 6.31 -7.54
C ALA A 131 -1.48 7.60 -6.76
N PRO A 132 -1.83 8.72 -7.41
CA PRO A 132 -2.15 9.96 -6.71
C PRO A 132 -3.36 9.75 -5.82
N MET A 133 -3.41 10.46 -4.70
CA MET A 133 -4.56 10.45 -3.81
C MET A 133 -5.74 11.21 -4.44
N THR A 134 -6.94 10.99 -3.92
CA THR A 134 -8.08 11.87 -4.21
C THR A 134 -7.85 13.26 -3.61
N ASP A 135 -8.47 14.29 -4.18
CA ASP A 135 -8.33 15.69 -3.72
C ASP A 135 -8.58 15.82 -2.20
N ASP A 136 -9.63 15.19 -1.69
CA ASP A 136 -9.97 15.19 -0.25
C ASP A 136 -8.84 14.59 0.60
N LEU A 137 -8.23 13.48 0.17
CA LEU A 137 -7.12 12.85 0.90
C LEU A 137 -5.85 13.69 0.79
N THR A 138 -5.61 14.32 -0.34
CA THR A 138 -4.46 15.21 -0.55
C THR A 138 -4.55 16.41 0.37
N GLU A 139 -5.70 17.11 0.40
CA GLU A 139 -5.93 18.27 1.28
C GLU A 139 -5.72 17.91 2.76
N ARG A 140 -6.31 16.81 3.22
CA ARG A 140 -6.16 16.32 4.59
C ARG A 140 -4.72 15.91 4.93
N THR A 141 -3.98 15.39 3.96
CA THR A 141 -2.57 15.02 4.15
C THR A 141 -1.70 16.26 4.28
N ILE A 142 -1.95 17.29 3.47
CA ILE A 142 -1.27 18.59 3.58
C ILE A 142 -1.55 19.22 4.95
N GLU A 143 -2.83 19.31 5.35
CA GLU A 143 -3.23 19.83 6.67
C GLU A 143 -2.51 19.08 7.81
N ALA A 144 -2.45 17.75 7.73
CA ALA A 144 -1.80 16.92 8.73
C ALA A 144 -0.29 17.22 8.87
N VAL A 145 0.39 17.54 7.76
CA VAL A 145 1.80 17.91 7.77
C VAL A 145 2.01 19.33 8.27
N GLU A 146 1.18 20.29 7.85
CA GLU A 146 1.27 21.69 8.28
C GLU A 146 1.01 21.85 9.78
N ASP A 147 -0.03 21.19 10.29
CA ASP A 147 -0.44 21.24 11.70
C ASP A 147 0.32 20.25 12.58
N LEU A 148 1.22 19.45 12.02
CA LEU A 148 1.98 18.40 12.71
C LEU A 148 1.06 17.47 13.51
N LEU A 149 -0.02 17.04 12.90
CA LEU A 149 -0.97 16.13 13.52
C LEU A 149 -0.32 14.79 13.86
N THR A 150 -0.67 14.23 14.98
CA THR A 150 -0.20 12.90 15.38
C THR A 150 -1.24 11.85 15.09
N MET A 151 -0.81 10.74 14.49
CA MET A 151 -1.66 9.58 14.28
C MET A 151 -2.01 8.91 15.60
N ASP A 152 -3.29 8.68 15.86
CA ASP A 152 -3.77 7.87 16.97
C ASP A 152 -4.11 6.46 16.47
N LEU A 153 -3.12 5.59 16.50
CA LEU A 153 -3.28 4.19 16.07
C LEU A 153 -4.25 3.42 16.96
N GLN A 154 -4.38 3.79 18.25
CA GLN A 154 -5.30 3.12 19.14
C GLN A 154 -6.77 3.41 18.79
N ALA A 155 -7.08 4.64 18.39
CA ALA A 155 -8.41 5.01 17.94
C ALA A 155 -8.82 4.29 16.64
N CYS A 156 -7.85 3.84 15.85
CA CYS A 156 -8.06 3.10 14.60
C CYS A 156 -8.12 1.58 14.79
N ALA A 157 -7.61 1.05 15.91
CA ALA A 157 -7.47 -0.40 16.13
C ALA A 157 -8.80 -1.16 16.14
N ASP A 158 -9.89 -0.49 16.53
CA ASP A 158 -11.22 -1.09 16.63
C ASP A 158 -12.03 -1.08 15.32
N LYS A 159 -11.46 -0.58 14.23
CA LYS A 159 -12.14 -0.44 12.93
C LYS A 159 -11.87 -1.62 12.00
N LYS A 160 -12.93 -2.14 11.36
CA LYS A 160 -12.85 -3.33 10.48
C LYS A 160 -11.99 -3.17 9.23
N HIS A 161 -11.76 -1.93 8.76
CA HIS A 161 -10.93 -1.64 7.59
C HIS A 161 -10.06 -0.40 7.87
N PRO A 162 -9.07 -0.54 8.74
CA PRO A 162 -8.27 0.59 9.19
C PRO A 162 -7.48 1.25 8.06
N LEU A 163 -7.11 0.54 7.00
CA LEU A 163 -6.25 1.09 5.94
C LEU A 163 -6.94 2.19 5.14
N LYS A 164 -8.21 2.03 4.78
CA LYS A 164 -8.98 3.07 4.07
C LYS A 164 -9.25 4.29 4.97
N GLU A 165 -9.40 4.07 6.27
CA GLU A 165 -9.64 5.10 7.26
C GLU A 165 -8.34 5.74 7.78
N LEU A 166 -7.23 4.98 7.83
CA LEU A 166 -5.89 5.46 8.15
C LEU A 166 -5.32 6.41 7.07
N SER A 167 -5.75 6.27 5.82
CA SER A 167 -5.39 7.22 4.76
C SER A 167 -5.87 8.65 5.02
N GLY A 168 -6.58 8.87 6.09
CA GLY A 168 -7.07 10.19 6.49
C GLY A 168 -6.51 10.72 7.79
N PHE A 169 -5.31 10.37 8.21
CA PHE A 169 -4.64 10.93 9.41
C PHE A 169 -5.56 11.35 10.56
N GLY A 170 -5.27 11.02 11.78
CA GLY A 170 -5.82 11.54 13.04
C GLY A 170 -7.30 11.96 13.14
N SER A 171 -7.91 12.39 12.06
CA SER A 171 -9.32 12.77 11.99
C SER A 171 -10.25 11.64 11.51
N ALA A 172 -9.75 10.66 10.78
CA ALA A 172 -10.56 9.58 10.22
C ALA A 172 -10.97 8.52 11.24
N CYS A 173 -10.23 8.42 12.33
CA CYS A 173 -10.50 7.45 13.38
C CYS A 173 -11.20 8.05 14.62
N LYS A 174 -11.72 9.27 14.51
CA LYS A 174 -12.53 9.91 15.55
C LYS A 174 -14.00 9.58 15.43
#